data_9c277d2b33219505b10fe44fc2ff05d0
#
_entry.id   9c277d2b33219505b10fe44fc2ff05d0
#
_cell.length_a   1.000
_cell.length_b   1.000
_cell.length_c   1.000
_cell.angle_alpha   90.00
_cell.angle_beta   90.00
_cell.angle_gamma   90.00
#
_symmetry.space_group_name_H-M   'P 1'
#
loop_
_entity.id
_entity.type
_entity.pdbx_description
1 polymer ?
#
loop_
_entity_poly.entity_id
_entity_poly.type
_entity_poly.pdbx_seq_one_letter_code
_entity_poly.pdbx_strand_id
1 'polypeptide(L)'
;MKSIPEIDRIIEPLKKNPDVLSIHLFGSYARGKEKPFSDIDICVVADKSADRDAILSHSSRKIDLSIFHDLPLSMRFRVLKEGKLLFLRDELKLHRTTVATIKAYLDFKPHILRRMERVLSVGVRDV
;
A
#
# COMPACT_ATOMS: atom_id res chain seq x y z
N MET A 1 -19.65 -3.25 -4.10
CA MET A 1 -18.42 -4.03 -4.33
C MET A 1 -18.67 -5.48 -3.99
N LYS A 2 -18.25 -6.38 -4.84
CA LYS A 2 -18.41 -7.82 -4.55
C LYS A 2 -17.60 -8.18 -3.31
N SER A 3 -18.25 -8.83 -2.34
CA SER A 3 -17.55 -9.37 -1.19
C SER A 3 -16.67 -10.53 -1.65
N ILE A 4 -15.41 -10.52 -1.26
CA ILE A 4 -14.47 -11.60 -1.50
C ILE A 4 -14.26 -12.31 -0.17
N PRO A 5 -14.65 -13.58 -0.04
CA PRO A 5 -14.59 -14.29 1.25
C PRO A 5 -13.20 -14.29 1.89
N GLU A 6 -12.15 -14.40 1.08
CA GLU A 6 -10.77 -14.37 1.57
C GLU A 6 -10.43 -13.03 2.23
N ILE A 7 -10.94 -11.93 1.67
CA ILE A 7 -10.72 -10.59 2.23
C ILE A 7 -11.44 -10.48 3.57
N ASP A 8 -12.69 -10.92 3.65
CA ASP A 8 -13.46 -10.83 4.89
C ASP A 8 -12.80 -11.63 6.01
N ARG A 9 -12.24 -12.79 5.70
CA ARG A 9 -11.54 -13.62 6.69
C ARG A 9 -10.33 -12.93 7.30
N ILE A 10 -9.60 -12.14 6.52
CA ILE A 10 -8.40 -11.47 7.01
C ILE A 10 -8.73 -10.14 7.70
N ILE A 11 -9.76 -9.45 7.24
CA ILE A 11 -10.16 -8.16 7.81
C ILE A 11 -10.62 -8.33 9.26
N GLU A 12 -11.41 -9.32 9.55
CA GLU A 12 -11.97 -9.51 10.90
C GLU A 12 -10.90 -9.60 12.00
N PRO A 13 -9.87 -10.47 11.88
CA PRO A 13 -8.82 -10.49 12.91
C PRO A 13 -7.98 -9.21 12.93
N LEU A 14 -7.76 -8.56 11.78
CA LEU A 14 -7.01 -7.32 11.74
C LEU A 14 -7.76 -6.16 12.41
N LYS A 15 -9.09 -6.13 12.30
CA LYS A 15 -9.90 -5.13 12.98
C LYS A 15 -9.78 -5.21 14.51
N LYS A 16 -9.50 -6.38 15.04
CA LYS A 16 -9.36 -6.61 16.48
C LYS A 16 -8.03 -6.07 17.02
N ASN A 17 -7.07 -5.80 16.15
CA ASN A 17 -5.79 -5.24 16.55
C ASN A 17 -5.92 -3.72 16.62
N PRO A 18 -5.84 -3.11 17.82
CA PRO A 18 -6.06 -1.66 17.98
C PRO A 18 -5.00 -0.80 17.29
N ASP A 19 -3.83 -1.38 16.98
CA ASP A 19 -2.76 -0.67 16.28
C ASP A 19 -2.98 -0.61 14.77
N VAL A 20 -3.96 -1.33 14.24
CA VAL A 20 -4.34 -1.26 12.82
C VAL A 20 -5.25 -0.05 12.63
N LEU A 21 -4.77 0.95 11.89
CA LEU A 21 -5.47 2.22 11.67
C LEU A 21 -6.38 2.18 10.45
N SER A 22 -5.92 1.53 9.37
CA SER A 22 -6.71 1.35 8.16
C SER A 22 -6.21 0.15 7.37
N ILE A 23 -7.08 -0.36 6.50
CA ILE A 23 -6.77 -1.50 5.63
C ILE A 23 -7.18 -1.12 4.21
N HIS A 24 -6.28 -1.33 3.26
CA HIS A 24 -6.47 -0.96 1.85
C HIS A 24 -6.27 -2.16 0.94
N LEU A 25 -7.16 -2.32 -0.03
CA LEU A 25 -6.98 -3.24 -1.15
C LEU A 25 -6.23 -2.49 -2.25
N PHE A 26 -5.16 -3.07 -2.77
CA PHE A 26 -4.42 -2.44 -3.85
C PHE A 26 -4.00 -3.50 -4.90
N GLY A 27 -3.23 -3.08 -5.91
CA GLY A 27 -2.82 -3.99 -6.97
C GLY A 27 -3.93 -4.31 -7.95
N SER A 28 -3.85 -5.47 -8.58
CA SER A 28 -4.76 -5.86 -9.67
C SER A 28 -6.22 -5.92 -9.23
N TYR A 29 -6.51 -6.40 -8.03
CA TYR A 29 -7.88 -6.47 -7.51
C TYR A 29 -8.49 -5.07 -7.32
N ALA A 30 -7.71 -4.11 -6.86
CA ALA A 30 -8.20 -2.75 -6.71
C ALA A 30 -8.49 -2.07 -8.05
N ARG A 31 -7.74 -2.44 -9.09
CA ARG A 31 -7.89 -1.88 -10.43
C ARG A 31 -8.89 -2.65 -11.30
N GLY A 32 -9.48 -3.72 -10.79
CA GLY A 32 -10.39 -4.57 -11.55
C GLY A 32 -9.71 -5.34 -12.68
N LYS A 33 -8.40 -5.59 -12.56
CA LYS A 33 -7.59 -6.28 -13.57
C LYS A 33 -7.06 -7.63 -13.08
N GLU A 34 -7.69 -8.18 -12.06
CA GLU A 34 -7.31 -9.47 -11.51
C GLU A 34 -7.52 -10.59 -12.53
N LYS A 35 -6.58 -11.53 -12.50
CA LYS A 35 -6.65 -12.78 -13.28
C LYS A 35 -6.91 -13.93 -12.31
N PRO A 36 -7.29 -15.13 -12.82
CA PRO A 36 -7.58 -16.27 -11.93
C PRO A 36 -6.46 -16.59 -10.93
N PHE A 37 -5.21 -16.28 -11.27
CA PHE A 37 -4.05 -16.57 -10.43
C PHE A 37 -3.51 -15.35 -9.70
N SER A 38 -4.17 -14.20 -9.80
CA SER A 38 -3.72 -12.98 -9.14
C SER A 38 -3.82 -13.11 -7.63
N ASP A 39 -2.78 -12.67 -6.93
CA ASP A 39 -2.82 -12.53 -5.47
C ASP A 39 -3.65 -11.31 -5.08
N ILE A 40 -4.23 -11.39 -3.91
CA ILE A 40 -4.95 -10.26 -3.32
C ILE A 40 -3.93 -9.45 -2.52
N ASP A 41 -3.67 -8.22 -2.96
CA ASP A 41 -2.72 -7.33 -2.31
C ASP A 41 -3.44 -6.46 -1.29
N ILE A 42 -3.10 -6.61 -0.01
CA ILE A 42 -3.68 -5.84 1.09
C ILE A 42 -2.57 -5.10 1.81
N CYS A 43 -2.78 -3.80 2.02
CA CYS A 43 -1.87 -2.94 2.74
C CYS A 43 -2.51 -2.48 4.04
N VAL A 44 -1.80 -2.66 5.14
CA VAL A 44 -2.25 -2.24 6.48
C VAL A 44 -1.47 -1.00 6.89
N VAL A 45 -2.20 0.06 7.20
CA VAL A 45 -1.61 1.23 7.86
C VAL A 45 -1.71 0.98 9.36
N ALA A 46 -0.57 0.83 10.01
CA ALA A 46 -0.49 0.52 11.43
C ALA A 46 0.29 1.58 12.19
N ASP A 47 0.02 1.69 13.50
CA ASP A 47 0.79 2.55 14.38
C ASP A 47 2.25 2.08 14.42
N LYS A 48 3.17 3.02 14.65
CA LYS A 48 4.62 2.73 14.74
C LYS A 48 4.94 1.72 15.83
N SER A 49 4.14 1.66 16.88
CA SER A 49 4.30 0.72 17.99
C SER A 49 3.73 -0.67 17.71
N ALA A 50 3.10 -0.87 16.55
CA ALA A 50 2.43 -2.13 16.23
C ALA A 50 3.42 -3.29 16.12
N ASP A 51 2.97 -4.47 16.56
CA ASP A 51 3.70 -5.72 16.34
C ASP A 51 3.52 -6.15 14.89
N ARG A 52 4.57 -5.95 14.10
CA ARG A 52 4.56 -6.22 12.67
C ARG A 52 4.37 -7.71 12.37
N ASP A 53 5.01 -8.56 13.15
CA ASP A 53 4.90 -10.01 12.95
C ASP A 53 3.47 -10.50 13.22
N ALA A 54 2.81 -9.95 14.22
CA ALA A 54 1.42 -10.28 14.50
C ALA A 54 0.51 -9.92 13.33
N ILE A 55 0.73 -8.76 12.70
CA ILE A 55 -0.04 -8.35 11.53
C ILE A 55 0.28 -9.25 10.34
N LEU A 56 1.56 -9.46 10.03
CA LEU A 56 1.98 -10.23 8.86
C LEU A 56 1.65 -11.72 8.98
N SER A 57 1.42 -12.21 10.19
CA SER A 57 1.04 -13.61 10.41
C SER A 57 -0.29 -13.97 9.74
N HIS A 58 -1.11 -12.98 9.40
CA HIS A 58 -2.38 -13.20 8.71
C HIS A 58 -2.24 -13.38 7.20
N SER A 59 -1.04 -13.23 6.65
CA SER A 59 -0.77 -13.49 5.24
C SER A 59 -1.05 -14.95 4.88
N SER A 60 -1.47 -15.19 3.64
CA SER A 60 -1.74 -16.53 3.14
C SER A 60 -1.22 -16.65 1.71
N ARG A 61 -1.38 -17.84 1.09
CA ARG A 61 -0.97 -18.03 -0.30
C ARG A 61 -1.71 -17.10 -1.26
N LYS A 62 -2.97 -16.81 -0.97
CA LYS A 62 -3.82 -15.97 -1.82
C LYS A 62 -3.70 -14.50 -1.48
N ILE A 63 -3.36 -14.19 -0.22
CA ILE A 63 -3.33 -12.81 0.27
C ILE A 63 -1.90 -12.40 0.60
N ASP A 64 -1.41 -11.41 -0.13
CA ASP A 64 -0.13 -10.75 0.11
C ASP A 64 -0.37 -9.54 0.99
N LEU A 65 0.01 -9.66 2.26
CA LEU A 65 -0.21 -8.62 3.26
C LEU A 65 1.06 -7.81 3.43
N SER A 66 0.94 -6.49 3.32
CA SER A 66 2.05 -5.56 3.47
C SER A 66 1.72 -4.52 4.53
N ILE A 67 2.76 -4.02 5.20
CA ILE A 67 2.62 -2.90 6.13
C ILE A 67 3.04 -1.63 5.38
N PHE A 68 2.18 -0.62 5.43
CA PHE A 68 2.31 0.61 4.64
C PHE A 68 3.69 1.26 4.79
N HIS A 69 4.16 1.44 6.02
CA HIS A 69 5.44 2.12 6.28
C HIS A 69 6.67 1.30 5.87
N ASP A 70 6.50 0.02 5.55
CA ASP A 70 7.58 -0.83 5.04
C ASP A 70 7.70 -0.76 3.52
N LEU A 71 6.71 -0.20 2.84
CA LEU A 71 6.72 -0.07 1.40
C LEU A 71 7.60 1.10 0.95
N PRO A 72 8.21 0.99 -0.24
CA PRO A 72 8.87 2.15 -0.84
C PRO A 72 7.89 3.31 -1.02
N LEU A 73 8.41 4.53 -1.00
CA LEU A 73 7.58 5.74 -1.05
C LEU A 73 6.66 5.78 -2.28
N SER A 74 7.17 5.35 -3.44
CA SER A 74 6.37 5.29 -4.66
C SER A 74 5.18 4.33 -4.53
N MET A 75 5.37 3.20 -3.86
CA MET A 75 4.28 2.25 -3.63
C MET A 75 3.29 2.78 -2.58
N ARG A 76 3.78 3.44 -1.53
CA ARG A 76 2.90 4.07 -0.55
C ARG A 76 1.98 5.09 -1.22
N PHE A 77 2.52 5.91 -2.09
CA PHE A 77 1.74 6.88 -2.85
C PHE A 77 0.68 6.18 -3.71
N ARG A 78 1.05 5.09 -4.39
CA ARG A 78 0.11 4.34 -5.24
C ARG A 78 -1.01 3.69 -4.42
N VAL A 79 -0.70 3.16 -3.25
CA VAL A 79 -1.73 2.59 -2.36
C VAL A 79 -2.78 3.64 -2.01
N LEU A 80 -2.34 4.84 -1.66
CA LEU A 80 -3.26 5.93 -1.32
C LEU A 80 -4.05 6.44 -2.51
N LYS A 81 -3.44 6.45 -3.70
CA LYS A 81 -4.07 6.96 -4.92
C LYS A 81 -5.03 5.96 -5.54
N GLU A 82 -4.62 4.71 -5.66
CA GLU A 82 -5.36 3.67 -6.40
C GLU A 82 -6.07 2.68 -5.50
N GLY A 83 -5.66 2.57 -4.25
CA GLY A 83 -6.19 1.58 -3.33
C GLY A 83 -7.63 1.85 -2.93
N LYS A 84 -8.32 0.79 -2.56
CA LYS A 84 -9.68 0.86 -2.03
C LYS A 84 -9.65 0.66 -0.53
N LEU A 85 -10.27 1.59 0.20
CA LEU A 85 -10.34 1.51 1.66
C LEU A 85 -11.32 0.42 2.08
N LEU A 86 -10.83 -0.55 2.83
CA LEU A 86 -11.65 -1.66 3.33
C LEU A 86 -12.05 -1.46 4.80
N PHE A 87 -11.22 -0.79 5.56
CA PHE A 87 -11.44 -0.54 6.98
C PHE A 87 -10.74 0.73 7.41
N LEU A 88 -11.39 1.52 8.26
CA LEU A 88 -10.85 2.76 8.80
C LEU A 88 -11.19 2.86 10.29
N ARG A 89 -10.14 2.92 11.12
CA ARG A 89 -10.30 3.10 12.57
C ARG A 89 -10.12 4.56 12.98
N ASP A 90 -9.10 5.22 12.43
CA ASP A 90 -8.72 6.58 12.83
C ASP A 90 -8.53 7.44 11.59
N GLU A 91 -9.56 8.21 11.26
CA GLU A 91 -9.58 9.07 10.09
C GLU A 91 -8.51 10.15 10.16
N LEU A 92 -8.32 10.75 11.32
CA LEU A 92 -7.33 11.82 11.48
C LEU A 92 -5.91 11.32 11.27
N LYS A 93 -5.57 10.17 11.85
CA LYS A 93 -4.24 9.58 11.66
C LYS A 93 -4.01 9.17 10.22
N LEU A 94 -5.02 8.61 9.55
CA LEU A 94 -4.92 8.28 8.13
C LEU A 94 -4.72 9.54 7.29
N HIS A 95 -5.46 10.61 7.59
CA HIS A 95 -5.30 11.89 6.91
C HIS A 95 -3.87 12.44 7.05
N ARG A 96 -3.33 12.43 8.25
CA ARG A 96 -1.97 12.87 8.51
C ARG A 96 -0.94 12.02 7.75
N THR A 97 -1.14 10.71 7.74
CA THR A 97 -0.27 9.78 6.98
C THR A 97 -0.35 10.07 5.49
N THR A 98 -1.55 10.32 4.97
CA THR A 98 -1.77 10.64 3.56
C THR A 98 -1.05 11.92 3.17
N VAL A 99 -1.23 12.99 3.94
CA VAL A 99 -0.58 14.28 3.68
C VAL A 99 0.94 14.15 3.73
N ALA A 100 1.47 13.47 4.75
CA ALA A 100 2.92 13.27 4.89
C ALA A 100 3.48 12.46 3.71
N THR A 101 2.77 11.44 3.26
CA THR A 101 3.20 10.61 2.13
C THR A 101 3.20 11.40 0.82
N ILE A 102 2.15 12.15 0.55
CA ILE A 102 2.06 12.98 -0.65
C ILE A 102 3.17 14.01 -0.66
N LYS A 103 3.38 14.69 0.46
CA LYS A 103 4.44 15.70 0.59
C LYS A 103 5.81 15.09 0.34
N ALA A 104 6.10 13.96 0.98
CA ALA A 104 7.38 13.27 0.79
C ALA A 104 7.58 12.82 -0.66
N TYR A 105 6.52 12.30 -1.29
CA TYR A 105 6.58 11.89 -2.70
C TYR A 105 6.86 13.07 -3.62
N LEU A 106 6.19 14.19 -3.43
CA LEU A 106 6.40 15.39 -4.24
C LEU A 106 7.79 15.98 -4.04
N ASP A 107 8.32 15.94 -2.83
CA ASP A 107 9.69 16.40 -2.54
C ASP A 107 10.73 15.49 -3.20
N PHE A 108 10.43 14.20 -3.30
CA PHE A 108 11.35 13.20 -3.88
C PHE A 108 11.26 13.13 -5.41
N LYS A 109 10.12 13.45 -5.99
CA LYS A 109 9.87 13.34 -7.43
C LYS A 109 10.87 14.09 -8.30
N PRO A 110 11.29 15.34 -7.98
CA PRO A 110 12.31 16.02 -8.78
C PRO A 110 13.63 15.28 -8.85
N HIS A 111 14.03 14.61 -7.78
CA HIS A 111 15.27 13.82 -7.76
C HIS A 111 15.16 12.60 -8.68
N ILE A 112 14.00 11.95 -8.68
CA ILE A 112 13.74 10.82 -9.58
C ILE A 112 13.81 11.28 -11.03
N LEU A 113 13.17 12.40 -11.37
CA LEU A 113 13.15 12.93 -12.72
C LEU A 113 14.55 13.29 -13.21
N ARG A 114 15.36 13.94 -12.36
CA ARG A 114 16.75 14.29 -12.71
C ARG A 114 17.59 13.04 -12.98
N ARG A 115 17.39 12.00 -12.16
CA ARG A 115 18.10 10.74 -12.34
C ARG A 115 17.71 10.05 -13.64
N MET A 116 16.42 10.06 -13.96
CA MET A 116 15.92 9.49 -15.21
C MET A 116 16.43 10.27 -16.42
N GLU A 117 16.45 11.59 -16.36
CA GLU A 117 17.01 12.43 -17.43
C GLU A 117 18.48 12.11 -17.67
N ARG A 118 19.25 11.90 -16.61
CA ARG A 118 20.67 11.56 -16.69
C ARG A 118 20.86 10.22 -17.40
N VAL A 119 20.06 9.22 -17.02
CA VAL A 119 20.12 7.89 -17.64
C VAL A 119 19.73 7.96 -19.11
N LEU A 120 18.65 8.69 -19.43
CA LEU A 120 18.17 8.85 -20.80
C LEU A 120 19.18 9.62 -21.66
N SER A 121 19.81 10.66 -21.11
CA SER A 121 20.84 11.41 -21.80
C SER A 121 22.04 10.54 -22.18
N VAL A 122 22.49 9.70 -21.25
CA VAL A 122 23.59 8.77 -21.50
C VAL A 122 23.19 7.77 -22.57
N GLY A 123 21.98 7.22 -22.48
CA GLY A 123 21.46 6.30 -23.49
C GLY A 123 21.36 6.91 -24.89
N VAL A 124 20.91 8.16 -24.96
CA VAL A 124 20.81 8.89 -26.24
C VAL A 124 22.18 9.19 -26.82
N ARG A 125 23.17 9.53 -25.99
CA ARG A 125 24.54 9.81 -26.43
C ARG A 125 25.26 8.58 -26.92
N ASP A 126 24.90 7.42 -26.41
CA ASP A 126 25.53 6.15 -26.81
C ASP A 126 24.93 5.57 -28.10
N VAL A 127 23.88 6.21 -28.59
CA VAL A 127 23.28 5.89 -29.88
C VAL A 127 23.90 6.74 -30.96
#